data_63c65bed008c176b8d325da7ec2ab37b
#
_entry.id   63c65bed008c176b8d325da7ec2ab37b
#
_cell.length_a   1.000
_cell.length_b   1.000
_cell.length_c   1.000
_cell.angle_alpha   90.00
_cell.angle_beta   90.00
_cell.angle_gamma   90.00
#
_symmetry.space_group_name_H-M   'P 1'
#
loop_
_entity.id
_entity.type
_entity.pdbx_description
1 polymer ?
#
loop_
_entity_poly.entity_id
_entity_poly.type
_entity_poly.pdbx_seq_one_letter_code
_entity_poly.pdbx_strand_id
1 'polypeptide(L)'
;MSSFRATLEMGGKEYDVLYSNYEFKRNTDAKGKPASSITGGYVSVTVESTEDTTAIEAMLNNQFKTVDGKIVYKKTDEDAKMKEIEFKKAYIVHYKETLDTTNDVPMTIAMTLSAETLTVGNAELDNRWAKV
;
A
#
# COMPACT_ATOMS: atom_id res chain seq x y z
N MET A 1 -17.35 5.63 14.09
CA MET A 1 -16.28 4.70 14.48
C MET A 1 -16.16 3.61 13.43
N SER A 2 -14.94 3.31 13.02
CA SER A 2 -14.72 2.26 12.01
C SER A 2 -14.93 0.87 12.60
N SER A 3 -15.54 -0.03 11.82
CA SER A 3 -15.67 -1.45 12.18
C SER A 3 -14.37 -2.23 11.94
N PHE A 4 -13.39 -1.61 11.28
CA PHE A 4 -12.14 -2.25 10.91
C PHE A 4 -10.95 -1.38 11.27
N ARG A 5 -9.82 -2.02 11.46
CA ARG A 5 -8.53 -1.35 11.64
C ARG A 5 -7.51 -2.05 10.75
N ALA A 6 -6.42 -1.35 10.44
CA ALA A 6 -5.39 -1.92 9.59
C ALA A 6 -4.01 -1.51 10.06
N THR A 7 -3.05 -2.38 9.82
CA THR A 7 -1.64 -2.16 10.12
C THR A 7 -0.82 -2.41 8.86
N LEU A 8 0.11 -1.51 8.56
CA LEU A 8 1.09 -1.70 7.49
C LEU A 8 2.39 -2.21 8.11
N GLU A 9 2.87 -3.33 7.60
CA GLU A 9 4.19 -3.85 7.96
C GLU A 9 5.08 -3.72 6.74
N MET A 10 6.16 -2.97 6.86
CA MET A 10 7.06 -2.70 5.73
C MET A 10 8.46 -2.42 6.26
N GLY A 11 9.46 -3.08 5.69
CA GLY A 11 10.85 -2.87 6.09
C GLY A 11 11.13 -3.20 7.54
N GLY A 12 10.39 -4.14 8.13
CA GLY A 12 10.55 -4.51 9.54
C GLY A 12 9.89 -3.54 10.52
N LYS A 13 9.13 -2.58 10.03
CA LYS A 13 8.43 -1.58 10.85
C LYS A 13 6.93 -1.73 10.70
N GLU A 14 6.19 -1.31 11.73
CA GLU A 14 4.73 -1.31 11.71
C GLU A 14 4.21 0.12 11.78
N TYR A 15 3.14 0.37 11.04
CA TYR A 15 2.47 1.67 11.00
C TYR A 15 0.98 1.48 11.17
N ASP A 16 0.34 2.36 11.93
CA ASP A 16 -1.12 2.37 12.02
C ASP A 16 -1.69 3.01 10.76
N VAL A 17 -2.57 2.28 10.08
CA VAL A 17 -3.16 2.73 8.81
C VAL A 17 -4.42 3.50 9.08
N LEU A 18 -4.49 4.72 8.54
CA LEU A 18 -5.66 5.59 8.65
C LEU A 18 -6.51 5.52 7.39
N TYR A 19 -5.91 5.21 6.26
CA TYR A 19 -6.60 5.11 4.97
C TYR A 19 -5.77 4.23 4.05
N SER A 20 -6.42 3.39 3.28
CA SER A 20 -5.72 2.65 2.23
C SER A 20 -6.68 2.30 1.10
N ASN A 21 -6.12 2.17 -0.10
CA ASN A 21 -6.86 1.63 -1.23
C ASN A 21 -5.89 0.93 -2.18
N TYR A 22 -6.46 0.05 -2.97
CA TYR A 22 -5.78 -0.57 -4.11
C TYR A 22 -6.84 -0.82 -5.16
N GLU A 23 -6.42 -0.94 -6.41
CA GLU A 23 -7.35 -1.03 -7.51
C GLU A 23 -6.80 -1.91 -8.62
N PHE A 24 -7.65 -2.73 -9.18
CA PHE A 24 -7.37 -3.49 -10.39
C PHE A 24 -8.41 -3.10 -11.43
N LYS A 25 -7.98 -2.96 -12.67
CA LYS A 25 -8.92 -2.68 -13.74
C LYS A 25 -8.47 -3.30 -15.05
N ARG A 26 -9.41 -3.38 -15.96
CA ARG A 26 -9.21 -3.95 -17.28
C ARG A 26 -10.00 -3.12 -18.28
N ASN A 27 -9.41 -2.79 -19.41
CA ASN A 27 -10.13 -2.09 -20.46
C ASN A 27 -11.16 -3.01 -21.11
N THR A 28 -12.25 -2.44 -21.60
CA THR A 28 -13.30 -3.19 -22.28
C THR A 28 -13.52 -2.63 -23.67
N ASP A 29 -14.09 -3.47 -24.55
CA ASP A 29 -14.50 -3.02 -25.89
C ASP A 29 -15.90 -2.40 -25.83
N ALA A 30 -16.46 -2.04 -26.99
CA ALA A 30 -17.73 -1.37 -27.07
C ALA A 30 -18.91 -2.20 -26.56
N LYS A 31 -18.74 -3.52 -26.45
CA LYS A 31 -19.76 -4.43 -25.94
C LYS A 31 -19.53 -4.83 -24.49
N GLY A 32 -18.52 -4.24 -23.84
CA GLY A 32 -18.22 -4.53 -22.46
C GLY A 32 -17.34 -5.76 -22.23
N LYS A 33 -16.81 -6.35 -23.29
CA LYS A 33 -15.94 -7.51 -23.18
C LYS A 33 -14.51 -7.05 -22.87
N PRO A 34 -13.76 -7.78 -22.03
CA PRO A 34 -12.37 -7.40 -21.74
C PRO A 34 -11.52 -7.27 -23.01
N ALA A 35 -10.82 -6.15 -23.16
CA ALA A 35 -10.00 -5.82 -24.31
C ALA A 35 -8.53 -5.62 -23.97
N SER A 36 -8.15 -5.80 -22.71
CA SER A 36 -6.75 -5.68 -22.29
C SER A 36 -6.47 -6.64 -21.14
N SER A 37 -5.20 -6.80 -20.79
CA SER A 37 -4.83 -7.46 -19.56
C SER A 37 -5.20 -6.58 -18.37
N ILE A 38 -5.16 -7.16 -17.17
CA ILE A 38 -5.44 -6.44 -15.95
C ILE A 38 -4.28 -5.50 -15.64
N THR A 39 -4.60 -4.27 -15.27
CA THR A 39 -3.62 -3.31 -14.76
C THR A 39 -3.87 -3.08 -13.27
N GLY A 40 -2.80 -2.80 -12.53
CA GLY A 40 -2.88 -2.60 -11.09
C GLY A 40 -1.49 -2.63 -10.48
N GLY A 41 -1.44 -2.96 -9.18
CA GLY A 41 -0.17 -3.00 -8.47
C GLY A 41 0.12 -1.73 -7.69
N TYR A 42 -0.74 -0.73 -7.79
CA TYR A 42 -0.61 0.48 -6.98
C TYR A 42 -1.39 0.32 -5.69
N VAL A 43 -0.73 0.64 -4.58
CA VAL A 43 -1.35 0.66 -3.26
C VAL A 43 -1.13 2.05 -2.68
N SER A 44 -2.21 2.73 -2.34
CA SER A 44 -2.15 4.02 -1.67
C SER A 44 -2.47 3.81 -0.20
N VAL A 45 -1.65 4.36 0.67
CA VAL A 45 -1.83 4.19 2.11
C VAL A 45 -1.49 5.49 2.82
N THR A 46 -2.30 5.85 3.81
CA THR A 46 -2.02 6.94 4.72
C THR A 46 -1.86 6.35 6.10
N VAL A 47 -0.72 6.58 6.72
CA VAL A 47 -0.39 6.05 8.03
C VAL A 47 -0.12 7.17 9.01
N GLU A 48 -0.24 6.86 10.29
CA GLU A 48 0.19 7.77 11.34
C GLU A 48 1.71 7.85 11.31
N SER A 49 2.24 9.08 11.35
CA SER A 49 3.68 9.28 11.27
C SER A 49 4.37 8.80 12.55
N THR A 50 5.58 8.32 12.38
CA THR A 50 6.47 7.91 13.47
C THR A 50 7.80 8.64 13.31
N GLU A 51 8.70 8.47 14.26
CA GLU A 51 10.04 9.04 14.16
C GLU A 51 10.95 8.26 13.19
N ASP A 52 10.48 7.10 12.72
CA ASP A 52 11.26 6.25 11.83
C ASP A 52 11.30 6.82 10.41
N THR A 53 12.49 6.85 9.79
CA THR A 53 12.68 7.38 8.45
C THR A 53 13.04 6.30 7.43
N THR A 54 12.87 5.02 7.77
CA THR A 54 13.25 3.91 6.89
C THR A 54 12.57 3.98 5.53
N ALA A 55 11.28 4.33 5.50
CA ALA A 55 10.54 4.38 4.24
C ALA A 55 11.05 5.48 3.31
N ILE A 56 11.26 6.68 3.84
CA ILE A 56 11.74 7.77 3.00
C ILE A 56 13.20 7.56 2.58
N GLU A 57 14.00 6.90 3.41
CA GLU A 57 15.36 6.52 3.04
C GLU A 57 15.36 5.55 1.87
N ALA A 58 14.43 4.59 1.86
CA ALA A 58 14.31 3.65 0.76
C ALA A 58 13.95 4.36 -0.55
N MET A 59 13.19 5.43 -0.48
CA MET A 59 12.81 6.19 -1.67
C MET A 59 13.92 7.12 -2.16
N LEU A 60 14.56 7.82 -1.24
CA LEU A 60 15.50 8.90 -1.59
C LEU A 60 16.94 8.45 -1.79
N ASN A 61 17.40 7.49 -1.00
CA ASN A 61 18.83 7.13 -1.00
C ASN A 61 19.20 6.14 -2.09
N ASN A 62 18.23 5.45 -2.68
CA ASN A 62 18.49 4.50 -3.76
C ASN A 62 17.25 4.36 -4.64
N GLN A 63 17.30 4.98 -5.82
CA GLN A 63 16.15 5.03 -6.72
C GLN A 63 15.67 3.65 -7.21
N PHE A 64 16.50 2.62 -7.11
CA PHE A 64 16.14 1.27 -7.55
C PHE A 64 15.85 0.34 -6.38
N LYS A 65 15.83 0.85 -5.16
CA LYS A 65 15.55 0.02 -4.00
C LYS A 65 14.05 -0.25 -3.89
N THR A 66 13.70 -1.53 -3.78
CA THR A 66 12.32 -1.95 -3.58
C THR A 66 12.08 -2.30 -2.12
N VAL A 67 10.81 -2.29 -1.73
CA VAL A 67 10.39 -2.72 -0.40
C VAL A 67 9.32 -3.79 -0.53
N ASP A 68 9.32 -4.71 0.43
CA ASP A 68 8.28 -5.71 0.58
C ASP A 68 7.48 -5.38 1.83
N GLY A 69 6.21 -5.74 1.83
CA GLY A 69 5.40 -5.52 3.01
C GLY A 69 3.99 -6.05 2.83
N LYS A 70 3.17 -5.72 3.80
CA LYS A 70 1.77 -6.14 3.78
C LYS A 70 0.91 -5.20 4.61
N ILE A 71 -0.37 -5.16 4.26
CA ILE A 71 -1.38 -4.46 5.04
C ILE A 71 -2.32 -5.53 5.58
N VAL A 72 -2.46 -5.56 6.90
CA VAL A 72 -3.31 -6.53 7.59
C VAL A 72 -4.57 -5.81 8.06
N TYR A 73 -5.72 -6.27 7.59
CA TYR A 73 -7.03 -5.75 8.03
C TYR A 73 -7.61 -6.64 9.10
N LYS A 74 -8.07 -6.03 10.20
CA LYS A 74 -8.71 -6.73 11.31
C LYS A 74 -10.04 -6.06 11.64
N LYS A 75 -10.95 -6.82 12.23
CA LYS A 75 -12.16 -6.24 12.82
C LYS A 75 -11.77 -5.59 14.15
N THR A 76 -12.40 -4.47 14.49
CA THR A 76 -12.07 -3.73 15.72
C THR A 76 -12.45 -4.49 16.98
N ASP A 77 -13.48 -5.35 16.91
CA ASP A 77 -13.97 -6.13 18.05
C ASP A 77 -13.32 -7.50 18.19
N GLU A 78 -12.41 -7.85 17.27
CA GLU A 78 -11.70 -9.13 17.28
C GLU A 78 -10.23 -8.87 16.95
N ASP A 79 -9.35 -9.71 17.47
CA ASP A 79 -7.93 -9.63 17.12
C ASP A 79 -7.58 -10.61 15.99
N ALA A 80 -8.58 -11.08 15.28
CA ALA A 80 -8.41 -11.98 14.15
C ALA A 80 -8.23 -11.20 12.86
N LYS A 81 -7.30 -11.66 12.03
CA LYS A 81 -7.07 -11.09 10.70
C LYS A 81 -8.26 -11.38 9.81
N MET A 82 -8.81 -10.33 9.17
CA MET A 82 -9.89 -10.47 8.21
C MET A 82 -9.37 -10.65 6.79
N LYS A 83 -8.37 -9.86 6.41
CA LYS A 83 -7.81 -9.87 5.06
C LYS A 83 -6.39 -9.33 5.10
N GLU A 84 -5.58 -9.79 4.18
CA GLU A 84 -4.21 -9.36 4.07
C GLU A 84 -3.88 -9.04 2.63
N ILE A 85 -3.21 -7.91 2.42
CA ILE A 85 -2.70 -7.52 1.12
C ILE A 85 -1.18 -7.49 1.23
N GLU A 86 -0.52 -8.30 0.41
CA GLU A 86 0.94 -8.42 0.42
C GLU A 86 1.51 -7.86 -0.88
N PHE A 87 2.52 -7.01 -0.76
CA PHE A 87 3.20 -6.46 -1.92
C PHE A 87 4.68 -6.83 -1.89
N LYS A 88 5.22 -7.15 -3.05
CA LYS A 88 6.63 -7.52 -3.20
C LYS A 88 7.26 -6.70 -4.31
N LYS A 89 8.53 -6.35 -4.10
CA LYS A 89 9.32 -5.53 -5.02
C LYS A 89 8.58 -4.26 -5.38
N ALA A 90 8.16 -3.52 -4.36
CA ALA A 90 7.42 -2.28 -4.54
C ALA A 90 8.37 -1.08 -4.47
N TYR A 91 8.17 -0.14 -5.39
CA TYR A 91 8.80 1.16 -5.29
C TYR A 91 7.87 2.12 -4.58
N ILE A 92 8.40 2.96 -3.72
CA ILE A 92 7.64 4.07 -3.17
C ILE A 92 7.71 5.18 -4.21
N VAL A 93 6.58 5.46 -4.86
CA VAL A 93 6.54 6.41 -5.96
C VAL A 93 5.97 7.76 -5.56
N HIS A 94 5.40 7.85 -4.37
CA HIS A 94 4.89 9.10 -3.80
C HIS A 94 5.01 9.03 -2.29
N TYR A 95 5.45 10.13 -1.68
CA TYR A 95 5.60 10.22 -0.24
C TYR A 95 5.31 11.66 0.19
N LYS A 96 4.34 11.83 1.08
CA LYS A 96 3.98 13.15 1.58
C LYS A 96 3.67 13.07 3.07
N GLU A 97 4.43 13.79 3.85
CA GLU A 97 4.20 13.89 5.28
C GLU A 97 3.51 15.22 5.60
N THR A 98 2.47 15.19 6.41
CA THR A 98 1.69 16.37 6.74
C THR A 98 1.54 16.51 8.25
N LEU A 99 1.86 17.69 8.74
CA LEU A 99 1.63 18.08 10.12
C LEU A 99 0.63 19.23 10.14
N ASP A 100 -0.44 19.10 10.90
CA ASP A 100 -1.42 20.17 11.13
C ASP A 100 -1.60 20.33 12.62
N THR A 101 -1.08 21.41 13.18
CA THR A 101 -1.14 21.68 14.62
C THR A 101 -2.41 22.41 15.04
N THR A 102 -3.26 22.77 14.08
CA THR A 102 -4.52 23.50 14.36
C THR A 102 -5.68 22.56 14.64
N ASN A 103 -5.52 21.27 14.38
CA ASN A 103 -6.54 20.24 14.62
C ASN A 103 -5.98 19.15 15.51
N ASP A 104 -6.87 18.37 16.13
CA ASP A 104 -6.50 17.20 16.94
C ASP A 104 -6.29 15.96 16.08
N VAL A 105 -5.63 16.11 14.93
CA VAL A 105 -5.35 15.00 14.04
C VAL A 105 -3.86 14.62 14.15
N PRO A 106 -3.53 13.34 14.02
CA PRO A 106 -2.13 12.95 14.06
C PRO A 106 -1.38 13.43 12.83
N MET A 107 -0.07 13.56 12.97
CA MET A 107 0.79 13.78 11.82
C MET A 107 0.74 12.54 10.94
N THR A 108 0.59 12.72 9.64
CA THR A 108 0.36 11.61 8.72
C THR A 108 1.39 11.53 7.62
N ILE A 109 1.57 10.31 7.10
CA ILE A 109 2.36 10.06 5.90
C ILE A 109 1.45 9.41 4.87
N ALA A 110 1.32 10.04 3.71
CA ALA A 110 0.60 9.46 2.58
C ALA A 110 1.64 8.92 1.59
N MET A 111 1.52 7.64 1.27
CA MET A 111 2.43 6.97 0.34
C MET A 111 1.67 6.28 -0.76
N THR A 112 2.28 6.21 -1.95
CA THR A 112 1.82 5.34 -3.03
C THR A 112 2.95 4.39 -3.36
N LEU A 113 2.60 3.10 -3.38
CA LEU A 113 3.53 2.02 -3.69
C LEU A 113 3.16 1.44 -5.04
N SER A 114 4.17 1.21 -5.88
CA SER A 114 3.98 0.51 -7.14
C SER A 114 4.69 -0.82 -7.03
N ALA A 115 3.92 -1.91 -6.94
CA ALA A 115 4.45 -3.24 -6.67
C ALA A 115 4.55 -4.08 -7.94
N GLU A 116 5.60 -4.86 -8.06
CA GLU A 116 5.67 -5.85 -9.11
C GLU A 116 4.62 -6.93 -8.87
N THR A 117 4.53 -7.42 -7.65
CA THR A 117 3.58 -8.47 -7.27
C THR A 117 2.68 -7.96 -6.16
N LEU A 118 1.38 -8.10 -6.34
CA LEU A 118 0.39 -7.74 -5.34
C LEU A 118 -0.54 -8.92 -5.12
N THR A 119 -0.58 -9.41 -3.88
CA THR A 119 -1.38 -10.57 -3.49
C THR A 119 -2.47 -10.13 -2.53
N VAL A 120 -3.72 -10.46 -2.86
CA VAL A 120 -4.88 -10.18 -2.01
C VAL A 120 -5.51 -11.52 -1.69
N GLY A 121 -5.27 -12.04 -0.47
CA GLY A 121 -5.72 -13.38 -0.11
C GLY A 121 -5.11 -14.41 -1.04
N ASN A 122 -5.95 -15.10 -1.81
CA ASN A 122 -5.51 -16.11 -2.77
C ASN A 122 -5.38 -15.58 -4.21
N ALA A 123 -5.61 -14.28 -4.41
CA ALA A 123 -5.52 -13.67 -5.73
C ALA A 123 -4.19 -12.93 -5.86
N GLU A 124 -3.56 -13.04 -7.01
CA GLU A 124 -2.24 -12.44 -7.23
C GLU A 124 -2.17 -11.77 -8.60
N LEU A 125 -1.62 -10.56 -8.61
CA LEU A 125 -1.24 -9.86 -9.83
C LEU A 125 0.28 -9.80 -9.88
N ASP A 126 0.87 -10.28 -10.98
CA ASP A 126 2.30 -10.18 -11.21
C ASP A 126 2.54 -9.38 -12.49
N ASN A 127 3.10 -8.19 -12.34
CA ASN A 127 3.36 -7.28 -13.46
C ASN A 127 4.56 -7.69 -14.30
N ARG A 128 5.35 -8.64 -13.81
CA ARG A 128 6.48 -9.22 -14.55
C ARG A 128 7.43 -8.16 -15.12
N TRP A 129 7.90 -7.28 -14.26
CA TRP A 129 8.85 -6.26 -14.68
C TRP A 129 10.12 -6.88 -15.24
N ALA A 130 10.69 -6.23 -16.23
CA ALA A 130 11.99 -6.63 -16.75
C ALA A 130 13.04 -6.49 -15.66
N LYS A 131 13.99 -7.43 -15.64
CA LYS A 131 15.10 -7.36 -14.70
C LYS A 131 16.07 -6.26 -15.15
N VAL A 132 16.55 -5.49 -14.19
CA VAL A 132 17.48 -4.40 -14.43
C VAL A 132 18.83 -4.75 -13.88
#